data_d4f450013b20bfa771001fb32321fdb0
#
_entry.id   d4f450013b20bfa771001fb32321fdb0
#
_cell.length_a   1.000
_cell.length_b   1.000
_cell.length_c   1.000
_cell.angle_alpha   90.00
_cell.angle_beta   90.00
_cell.angle_gamma   90.00
#
_symmetry.space_group_name_H-M   'P 1'
#
loop_
_entity.id
_entity.type
_entity.pdbx_description
1 polymer ?
#
loop_
_entity_poly.entity_id
_entity_poly.type
_entity_poly.pdbx_seq_one_letter_code
_entity_poly.pdbx_strand_id
1 'polypeptide(L)'
;MFLSSIVSPWTLLLLPVLYFVLPYIRNWSLLKVPGPLPAALTNLWLMYQCRRGRRYQAVNDLHKKYGKVVRIQPNHVSIADDSAIPIIYGHGNGFLKSEYYDAFVSIQRGLFNTRDRVEHTRKRKVVSHTFSAKSIGQFEQYIHANLELFVRKWTDLSQNRANPSTGYASIDALHWFNYLAFDIIGDLAFGTPFGMLEREKDYAEIRKSPDAPPATAPAIEVLNRRGEVSGTLGCLPQLKPYAKYLPDPFFSKGVEAVENLAGIAIARVKQRLDNPNTDRVDLLARLMEGKDAKGEKLGREELTAEALTQLIAGSDTTSNTACAILYYVVRTPGVLQNLQKELDANIPPGVPTYEQVKNLDYVQWVIDETMRIHSTSSLGLPRLVPAATPENPNPQPIEILGYSFPPGTALSVPSYTIHHSTEIWGADADDFVPERWSEKRLTARQKEAFIPFSTGPRACVGRNVAEMELKCMVGTVFRNFEFRDEHDGPMETREGFLRKPLGYNVGLRLRKGL
;
A
#
# COMPACT_ATOMS: atom_id res chain seq x y z
N MET A 1 -39.38 33.36 -16.31
CA MET A 1 -39.47 34.22 -15.11
C MET A 1 -39.87 33.43 -13.85
N PHE A 2 -39.55 32.13 -13.73
CA PHE A 2 -39.94 31.26 -12.60
C PHE A 2 -38.78 30.62 -11.82
N LEU A 3 -37.53 30.92 -12.17
CA LEU A 3 -36.35 30.37 -11.49
C LEU A 3 -35.64 31.35 -10.54
N SER A 4 -36.00 32.61 -10.54
CA SER A 4 -35.35 33.64 -9.71
C SER A 4 -35.94 33.81 -8.30
N SER A 5 -37.06 33.14 -8.00
CA SER A 5 -37.78 33.31 -6.72
C SER A 5 -37.43 32.26 -5.65
N ILE A 6 -36.61 31.27 -5.93
CA ILE A 6 -36.35 30.15 -5.00
C ILE A 6 -35.03 30.30 -4.22
N VAL A 7 -34.16 31.20 -4.61
CA VAL A 7 -32.89 31.41 -3.90
C VAL A 7 -32.97 32.65 -3.02
N SER A 8 -33.74 32.54 -1.94
CA SER A 8 -33.65 33.52 -0.85
C SER A 8 -32.28 33.46 -0.19
N PRO A 9 -31.70 34.59 0.28
CA PRO A 9 -30.49 34.57 1.10
C PRO A 9 -30.52 33.57 2.27
N TRP A 10 -31.71 33.32 2.79
CA TRP A 10 -31.95 32.34 3.85
C TRP A 10 -31.75 30.89 3.39
N THR A 11 -32.11 30.54 2.14
CA THR A 11 -31.85 29.21 1.61
C THR A 11 -30.34 28.95 1.41
N LEU A 12 -29.55 29.98 1.05
CA LEU A 12 -28.10 29.89 0.97
C LEU A 12 -27.45 29.70 2.34
N LEU A 13 -28.03 30.25 3.42
CA LEU A 13 -27.58 30.05 4.80
C LEU A 13 -28.02 28.69 5.37
N LEU A 14 -29.14 28.15 4.92
CA LEU A 14 -29.64 26.86 5.38
C LEU A 14 -28.83 25.67 4.79
N LEU A 15 -28.30 25.79 3.58
CA LEU A 15 -27.53 24.72 2.94
C LEU A 15 -26.29 24.29 3.75
N PRO A 16 -25.41 25.20 4.21
CA PRO A 16 -24.29 24.83 5.10
C PRO A 16 -24.78 24.22 6.42
N VAL A 17 -25.82 24.78 7.02
CA VAL A 17 -26.35 24.24 8.28
C VAL A 17 -26.83 22.81 8.06
N LEU A 18 -27.61 22.56 7.02
CA LEU A 18 -28.08 21.21 6.68
C LEU A 18 -26.91 20.27 6.37
N TYR A 19 -25.90 20.73 5.66
CA TYR A 19 -24.70 19.93 5.35
C TYR A 19 -23.97 19.42 6.61
N PHE A 20 -23.86 20.24 7.66
CA PHE A 20 -23.19 19.85 8.90
C PHE A 20 -24.10 19.14 9.89
N VAL A 21 -25.37 19.54 9.99
CA VAL A 21 -26.31 19.02 10.98
C VAL A 21 -26.93 17.68 10.54
N LEU A 22 -27.25 17.55 9.26
CA LEU A 22 -27.92 16.35 8.75
C LEU A 22 -27.08 15.05 8.93
N PRO A 23 -25.77 15.01 8.62
CA PRO A 23 -24.94 13.83 8.91
C PRO A 23 -24.86 13.51 10.41
N TYR A 24 -24.86 14.52 11.26
CA TYR A 24 -24.83 14.35 12.71
C TYR A 24 -26.11 13.70 13.23
N ILE A 25 -27.28 14.20 12.80
CA ILE A 25 -28.57 13.62 13.14
C ILE A 25 -28.74 12.21 12.55
N ARG A 26 -28.37 12.03 11.30
CA ARG A 26 -28.48 10.74 10.60
C ARG A 26 -27.69 9.62 11.28
N ASN A 27 -26.57 9.97 11.93
CA ASN A 27 -25.72 9.03 12.65
C ASN A 27 -25.86 9.21 14.17
N TRP A 28 -27.08 9.45 14.66
CA TRP A 28 -27.40 9.66 16.07
C TRP A 28 -26.92 8.52 16.97
N SER A 29 -26.98 7.28 16.50
CA SER A 29 -26.49 6.10 17.20
C SER A 29 -25.01 6.14 17.55
N LEU A 30 -24.20 6.93 16.81
CA LEU A 30 -22.77 7.10 17.04
C LEU A 30 -22.41 8.30 17.94
N LEU A 31 -23.40 9.00 18.54
CA LEU A 31 -23.13 10.16 19.41
C LEU A 31 -22.36 9.80 20.67
N LYS A 32 -22.50 8.56 21.16
CA LYS A 32 -21.76 8.06 22.33
C LYS A 32 -20.29 7.75 22.02
N VAL A 33 -19.93 7.63 20.73
CA VAL A 33 -18.54 7.35 20.32
C VAL A 33 -17.72 8.64 20.40
N PRO A 34 -16.67 8.69 21.23
CA PRO A 34 -15.85 9.88 21.39
C PRO A 34 -15.08 10.22 20.10
N GLY A 35 -14.72 11.48 19.95
CA GLY A 35 -13.98 11.99 18.81
C GLY A 35 -14.04 13.50 18.69
N PRO A 36 -13.28 14.11 17.75
CA PRO A 36 -13.37 15.54 17.53
C PRO A 36 -14.71 15.93 16.90
N LEU A 37 -15.32 16.98 17.42
CA LEU A 37 -16.62 17.46 16.90
C LEU A 37 -16.64 17.68 15.38
N PRO A 38 -15.59 18.26 14.74
CA PRO A 38 -15.58 18.39 13.28
C PRO A 38 -15.69 17.05 12.54
N ALA A 39 -15.11 15.96 13.07
CA ALA A 39 -15.23 14.64 12.45
C ALA A 39 -16.65 14.06 12.60
N ALA A 40 -17.39 14.41 13.67
CA ALA A 40 -18.77 13.99 13.83
C ALA A 40 -19.72 14.73 12.85
N LEU A 41 -19.38 15.97 12.47
CA LEU A 41 -20.20 16.83 11.63
C LEU A 41 -19.92 16.70 10.13
N THR A 42 -18.68 16.41 9.73
CA THR A 42 -18.29 16.43 8.31
C THR A 42 -17.16 15.48 7.96
N ASN A 43 -17.18 14.98 6.72
CA ASN A 43 -16.07 14.22 6.14
C ASN A 43 -14.82 15.07 5.85
N LEU A 44 -14.96 16.40 5.84
CA LEU A 44 -13.87 17.32 5.50
C LEU A 44 -12.74 17.28 6.52
N TRP A 45 -13.01 16.95 7.78
CA TRP A 45 -11.96 16.83 8.79
C TRP A 45 -10.92 15.75 8.41
N LEU A 46 -11.39 14.53 8.10
CA LEU A 46 -10.49 13.43 7.72
C LEU A 46 -9.86 13.70 6.34
N MET A 47 -10.64 14.26 5.41
CA MET A 47 -10.15 14.67 4.10
C MET A 47 -9.00 15.69 4.21
N TYR A 48 -9.09 16.64 5.14
CA TYR A 48 -8.01 17.59 5.44
C TYR A 48 -6.75 16.89 5.98
N GLN A 49 -6.88 15.91 6.88
CA GLN A 49 -5.73 15.14 7.38
C GLN A 49 -5.06 14.32 6.24
N CYS A 50 -5.87 13.72 5.36
CA CYS A 50 -5.37 13.03 4.17
C CYS A 50 -4.63 13.98 3.23
N ARG A 51 -5.21 15.18 2.96
CA ARG A 51 -4.58 16.21 2.12
C ARG A 51 -3.22 16.66 2.65
N ARG A 52 -3.05 16.66 3.98
CA ARG A 52 -1.77 16.96 4.65
C ARG A 52 -0.78 15.80 4.63
N GLY A 53 -1.19 14.61 4.21
CA GLY A 53 -0.38 13.40 4.25
C GLY A 53 -0.09 12.88 5.66
N ARG A 54 -0.95 13.19 6.64
CA ARG A 54 -0.75 12.89 8.08
C ARG A 54 -1.93 12.17 8.73
N ARG A 55 -2.76 11.48 7.93
CA ARG A 55 -3.94 10.78 8.45
C ARG A 55 -3.59 9.77 9.55
N TYR A 56 -2.57 8.92 9.34
CA TYR A 56 -2.18 7.90 10.33
C TYR A 56 -1.77 8.51 11.67
N GLN A 57 -1.00 9.61 11.63
CA GLN A 57 -0.60 10.34 12.85
C GLN A 57 -1.82 10.95 13.55
N ALA A 58 -2.66 11.68 12.79
CA ALA A 58 -3.85 12.31 13.34
C ALA A 58 -4.80 11.30 13.98
N VAL A 59 -5.01 10.13 13.37
CA VAL A 59 -5.85 9.06 13.93
C VAL A 59 -5.19 8.45 15.17
N ASN A 60 -3.87 8.22 15.15
CA ASN A 60 -3.15 7.72 16.31
C ASN A 60 -3.22 8.68 17.52
N ASP A 61 -3.07 9.99 17.27
CA ASP A 61 -3.19 11.03 18.31
C ASP A 61 -4.61 11.08 18.89
N LEU A 62 -5.63 10.84 18.07
CA LEU A 62 -7.00 10.72 18.55
C LEU A 62 -7.17 9.49 19.46
N HIS A 63 -6.57 8.35 19.13
CA HIS A 63 -6.62 7.17 19.99
C HIS A 63 -5.88 7.38 21.31
N LYS A 64 -4.74 8.09 21.30
CA LYS A 64 -4.05 8.50 22.53
C LYS A 64 -4.93 9.40 23.41
N LYS A 65 -5.74 10.26 22.81
CA LYS A 65 -6.59 11.22 23.51
C LYS A 65 -7.93 10.64 23.97
N TYR A 66 -8.60 9.87 23.12
CA TYR A 66 -9.98 9.44 23.33
C TYR A 66 -10.13 7.95 23.66
N GLY A 67 -9.06 7.17 23.58
CA GLY A 67 -9.07 5.74 23.84
C GLY A 67 -9.26 4.87 22.60
N LYS A 68 -9.64 3.61 22.83
CA LYS A 68 -9.62 2.56 21.79
C LYS A 68 -10.68 2.73 20.69
N VAL A 69 -11.77 3.45 20.93
CA VAL A 69 -12.87 3.62 19.99
C VAL A 69 -13.07 5.10 19.68
N VAL A 70 -12.85 5.53 18.44
CA VAL A 70 -12.85 6.95 18.07
C VAL A 70 -13.60 7.19 16.77
N ARG A 71 -14.51 8.15 16.77
CA ARG A 71 -15.23 8.62 15.59
C ARG A 71 -14.36 9.55 14.76
N ILE A 72 -14.06 9.17 13.50
CA ILE A 72 -13.17 9.91 12.62
C ILE A 72 -13.85 10.52 11.39
N GLN A 73 -15.11 10.15 11.13
CA GLN A 73 -16.03 10.78 10.18
C GLN A 73 -17.47 10.62 10.69
N PRO A 74 -18.48 11.32 10.11
CA PRO A 74 -19.86 11.19 10.57
C PRO A 74 -20.37 9.75 10.66
N ASN A 75 -19.95 8.87 9.76
CA ASN A 75 -20.32 7.45 9.73
C ASN A 75 -19.08 6.52 9.75
N HIS A 76 -17.95 6.95 10.32
CA HIS A 76 -16.75 6.11 10.35
C HIS A 76 -16.10 6.13 11.74
N VAL A 77 -15.93 4.94 12.32
CA VAL A 77 -15.30 4.72 13.62
C VAL A 77 -14.02 3.93 13.44
N SER A 78 -12.93 4.43 14.02
CA SER A 78 -11.65 3.77 14.14
C SER A 78 -11.56 3.03 15.47
N ILE A 79 -11.14 1.78 15.48
CA ILE A 79 -11.05 0.92 16.65
C ILE A 79 -9.62 0.41 16.80
N ALA A 80 -8.90 0.94 17.78
CA ALA A 80 -7.51 0.58 18.07
C ALA A 80 -7.43 -0.52 19.14
N ASP A 81 -8.02 -1.67 18.81
CA ASP A 81 -7.99 -2.86 19.64
C ASP A 81 -7.83 -4.10 18.77
N ASP A 82 -6.92 -5.00 19.15
CA ASP A 82 -6.61 -6.20 18.39
C ASP A 82 -7.82 -7.18 18.32
N SER A 83 -8.70 -7.18 19.33
CA SER A 83 -9.92 -8.00 19.32
C SER A 83 -10.90 -7.63 18.19
N ALA A 84 -10.84 -6.40 17.68
CA ALA A 84 -11.67 -5.94 16.57
C ALA A 84 -11.20 -6.48 15.20
N ILE A 85 -9.95 -6.94 15.09
CA ILE A 85 -9.37 -7.44 13.84
C ILE A 85 -10.19 -8.61 13.26
N PRO A 86 -10.39 -9.74 13.96
CA PRO A 86 -11.17 -10.86 13.45
C PRO A 86 -12.64 -10.49 13.22
N ILE A 87 -13.21 -9.58 14.01
CA ILE A 87 -14.61 -9.16 13.86
C ILE A 87 -14.79 -8.41 12.54
N ILE A 88 -13.91 -7.44 12.22
CA ILE A 88 -14.06 -6.55 11.06
C ILE A 88 -13.49 -7.16 9.78
N TYR A 89 -12.36 -7.86 9.87
CA TYR A 89 -11.63 -8.38 8.70
C TYR A 89 -11.73 -9.88 8.51
N GLY A 90 -12.24 -10.63 9.49
CA GLY A 90 -12.31 -12.08 9.48
C GLY A 90 -13.18 -12.68 8.38
N HIS A 91 -13.06 -13.99 8.22
CA HIS A 91 -13.89 -14.75 7.27
C HIS A 91 -15.33 -14.90 7.77
N GLY A 92 -16.29 -14.92 6.84
CA GLY A 92 -17.70 -15.20 7.16
C GLY A 92 -18.47 -14.08 7.84
N ASN A 93 -17.84 -12.96 8.20
CA ASN A 93 -18.41 -11.88 8.99
C ASN A 93 -19.39 -10.94 8.23
N GLY A 94 -19.53 -11.06 6.91
CA GLY A 94 -20.44 -10.25 6.11
C GLY A 94 -19.96 -8.85 5.75
N PHE A 95 -18.90 -8.35 6.35
CA PHE A 95 -18.38 -7.01 6.08
C PHE A 95 -17.95 -6.81 4.62
N LEU A 96 -18.30 -5.65 4.05
CA LEU A 96 -17.92 -5.23 2.71
C LEU A 96 -16.97 -4.03 2.76
N LYS A 97 -16.23 -3.79 1.70
CA LYS A 97 -15.48 -2.54 1.52
C LYS A 97 -16.43 -1.35 1.45
N SER A 98 -16.08 -0.23 2.10
CA SER A 98 -16.86 1.01 2.07
C SER A 98 -16.73 1.76 0.74
N GLU A 99 -17.46 2.85 0.58
CA GLU A 99 -17.37 3.74 -0.60
C GLU A 99 -16.03 4.42 -0.76
N TYR A 100 -15.19 4.44 0.29
CA TYR A 100 -13.82 4.91 0.23
C TYR A 100 -13.06 4.35 -1.00
N TYR A 101 -13.28 3.09 -1.32
CA TYR A 101 -12.60 2.41 -2.43
C TYR A 101 -13.06 2.83 -3.83
N ASP A 102 -14.17 3.54 -3.94
CA ASP A 102 -14.68 4.04 -5.23
C ASP A 102 -13.77 5.15 -5.80
N ALA A 103 -13.07 5.89 -4.92
CA ALA A 103 -12.09 6.88 -5.35
C ALA A 103 -10.88 6.29 -6.10
N PHE A 104 -10.62 5.00 -5.92
CA PHE A 104 -9.49 4.31 -6.53
C PHE A 104 -9.79 3.64 -7.88
N VAL A 105 -11.01 3.73 -8.37
CA VAL A 105 -11.39 3.22 -9.71
C VAL A 105 -10.85 4.17 -10.77
N SER A 106 -10.03 3.65 -11.70
CA SER A 106 -9.46 4.44 -12.81
C SER A 106 -10.11 4.07 -14.14
N ILE A 107 -10.00 2.81 -14.57
CA ILE A 107 -10.58 2.29 -15.82
C ILE A 107 -11.92 1.63 -15.49
N GLN A 108 -11.85 0.52 -14.76
CA GLN A 108 -12.99 -0.16 -14.14
C GLN A 108 -12.56 -0.75 -12.79
N ARG A 109 -13.47 -1.44 -12.10
CA ARG A 109 -13.17 -2.07 -10.80
C ARG A 109 -12.24 -3.26 -10.99
N GLY A 110 -11.04 -3.17 -10.41
CA GLY A 110 -10.13 -4.30 -10.24
C GLY A 110 -10.36 -5.02 -8.90
N LEU A 111 -9.59 -6.07 -8.62
CA LEU A 111 -9.66 -6.85 -7.38
C LEU A 111 -9.59 -5.97 -6.12
N PHE A 112 -8.72 -4.95 -6.12
CA PHE A 112 -8.51 -4.09 -4.95
C PHE A 112 -9.75 -3.26 -4.60
N ASN A 113 -10.42 -2.66 -5.57
CA ASN A 113 -11.53 -1.71 -5.32
C ASN A 113 -12.93 -2.29 -5.59
N THR A 114 -13.04 -3.58 -5.89
CA THR A 114 -14.32 -4.29 -6.00
C THR A 114 -14.93 -4.47 -4.60
N ARG A 115 -16.12 -3.89 -4.40
CA ARG A 115 -16.88 -3.92 -3.14
C ARG A 115 -17.78 -5.14 -3.06
N ASP A 116 -18.45 -5.48 -4.15
CA ASP A 116 -19.34 -6.63 -4.25
C ASP A 116 -18.61 -7.94 -3.90
N ARG A 117 -19.28 -8.81 -3.14
CA ARG A 117 -18.69 -10.05 -2.64
C ARG A 117 -18.53 -11.11 -3.74
N VAL A 118 -19.53 -11.26 -4.59
CA VAL A 118 -19.54 -12.30 -5.63
C VAL A 118 -18.47 -11.97 -6.66
N GLU A 119 -18.48 -10.73 -7.14
CA GLU A 119 -17.52 -10.25 -8.12
C GLU A 119 -16.08 -10.26 -7.58
N HIS A 120 -15.89 -9.88 -6.32
CA HIS A 120 -14.56 -10.00 -5.70
C HIS A 120 -14.09 -11.46 -5.61
N THR A 121 -14.98 -12.39 -5.25
CA THR A 121 -14.64 -13.80 -5.14
C THR A 121 -14.22 -14.35 -6.51
N ARG A 122 -14.94 -13.99 -7.58
CA ARG A 122 -14.59 -14.32 -8.96
C ARG A 122 -13.18 -13.81 -9.32
N LYS A 123 -12.94 -12.50 -9.15
CA LYS A 123 -11.64 -11.86 -9.43
C LYS A 123 -10.51 -12.46 -8.58
N ARG A 124 -10.77 -12.68 -7.30
CA ARG A 124 -9.80 -13.31 -6.39
C ARG A 124 -9.41 -14.71 -6.85
N LYS A 125 -10.38 -15.51 -7.32
CA LYS A 125 -10.14 -16.87 -7.82
C LYS A 125 -9.23 -16.87 -9.06
N VAL A 126 -9.38 -15.90 -9.96
CA VAL A 126 -8.53 -15.77 -11.15
C VAL A 126 -7.05 -15.63 -10.77
N VAL A 127 -6.74 -14.83 -9.75
CA VAL A 127 -5.35 -14.50 -9.42
C VAL A 127 -4.75 -15.38 -8.29
N SER A 128 -5.56 -15.92 -7.39
CA SER A 128 -5.05 -16.58 -6.15
C SER A 128 -4.10 -17.73 -6.41
N HIS A 129 -4.37 -18.53 -7.45
CA HIS A 129 -3.49 -19.65 -7.79
C HIS A 129 -2.09 -19.17 -8.19
N THR A 130 -2.02 -18.09 -8.93
CA THR A 130 -0.75 -17.50 -9.43
C THR A 130 0.12 -17.00 -8.28
N PHE A 131 -0.51 -16.43 -7.24
CA PHE A 131 0.18 -15.91 -6.05
C PHE A 131 0.37 -16.95 -4.93
N SER A 132 0.07 -18.23 -5.18
CA SER A 132 0.28 -19.29 -4.19
C SER A 132 1.77 -19.58 -3.99
N ALA A 133 2.15 -20.03 -2.80
CA ALA A 133 3.53 -20.41 -2.48
C ALA A 133 4.13 -21.42 -3.47
N LYS A 134 3.28 -22.33 -4.01
CA LYS A 134 3.69 -23.31 -5.02
C LYS A 134 4.03 -22.66 -6.37
N SER A 135 3.34 -21.58 -6.73
CA SER A 135 3.45 -20.96 -8.06
C SER A 135 4.52 -19.87 -8.15
N ILE A 136 4.86 -19.24 -7.01
CA ILE A 136 5.76 -18.06 -7.02
C ILE A 136 7.20 -18.38 -7.45
N GLY A 137 7.68 -19.63 -7.26
CA GLY A 137 9.03 -20.02 -7.68
C GLY A 137 9.33 -19.78 -9.16
N GLN A 138 8.31 -19.80 -10.03
CA GLN A 138 8.47 -19.47 -11.45
C GLN A 138 8.78 -17.98 -11.72
N PHE A 139 8.55 -17.10 -10.74
CA PHE A 139 8.82 -15.66 -10.85
C PHE A 139 10.23 -15.30 -10.38
N GLU A 140 10.91 -16.18 -9.65
CA GLU A 140 12.24 -15.94 -9.09
C GLU A 140 13.25 -15.49 -10.16
N GLN A 141 13.24 -16.13 -11.33
CA GLN A 141 14.14 -15.78 -12.42
C GLN A 141 14.05 -14.31 -12.85
N TYR A 142 12.86 -13.72 -12.84
CA TYR A 142 12.64 -12.31 -13.22
C TYR A 142 13.09 -11.36 -12.11
N ILE A 143 12.81 -11.72 -10.86
CA ILE A 143 13.28 -10.97 -9.69
C ILE A 143 14.81 -11.00 -9.65
N HIS A 144 15.42 -12.17 -9.85
CA HIS A 144 16.87 -12.37 -9.84
C HIS A 144 17.57 -11.54 -10.91
N ALA A 145 17.07 -11.55 -12.16
CA ALA A 145 17.66 -10.77 -13.26
C ALA A 145 17.67 -9.26 -12.98
N ASN A 146 16.58 -8.73 -12.39
CA ASN A 146 16.51 -7.32 -11.99
C ASN A 146 17.44 -7.00 -10.81
N LEU A 147 17.58 -7.93 -9.84
CA LEU A 147 18.54 -7.78 -8.73
C LEU A 147 20.00 -7.83 -9.21
N GLU A 148 20.33 -8.66 -10.19
CA GLU A 148 21.68 -8.66 -10.81
C GLU A 148 21.99 -7.33 -11.47
N LEU A 149 21.03 -6.74 -12.20
CA LEU A 149 21.21 -5.41 -12.78
C LEU A 149 21.39 -4.35 -11.68
N PHE A 150 20.61 -4.43 -10.61
CA PHE A 150 20.71 -3.54 -9.46
C PHE A 150 22.10 -3.63 -8.79
N VAL A 151 22.62 -4.84 -8.58
CA VAL A 151 23.97 -5.05 -8.03
C VAL A 151 25.04 -4.44 -8.96
N ARG A 152 24.95 -4.68 -10.27
CA ARG A 152 25.87 -4.05 -11.23
C ARG A 152 25.87 -2.53 -11.15
N LYS A 153 24.68 -1.92 -11.12
CA LYS A 153 24.53 -0.45 -11.03
C LYS A 153 25.10 0.10 -9.72
N TRP A 154 24.82 -0.54 -8.59
CA TRP A 154 25.34 -0.11 -7.30
C TRP A 154 26.86 -0.34 -7.16
N THR A 155 27.38 -1.40 -7.77
CA THR A 155 28.83 -1.64 -7.85
C THR A 155 29.51 -0.53 -8.65
N ASP A 156 28.97 -0.18 -9.83
CA ASP A 156 29.48 0.91 -10.65
C ASP A 156 29.46 2.25 -9.89
N LEU A 157 28.36 2.58 -9.21
CA LEU A 157 28.28 3.77 -8.37
C LEU A 157 29.35 3.79 -7.28
N SER A 158 29.54 2.67 -6.58
CA SER A 158 30.51 2.56 -5.49
C SER A 158 31.96 2.68 -5.95
N GLN A 159 32.24 2.32 -7.20
CA GLN A 159 33.58 2.39 -7.78
C GLN A 159 33.87 3.74 -8.45
N ASN A 160 32.88 4.26 -9.19
CA ASN A 160 33.11 5.41 -10.08
C ASN A 160 32.61 6.74 -9.52
N ARG A 161 31.72 6.71 -8.52
CA ARG A 161 31.14 7.94 -7.90
C ARG A 161 31.43 8.05 -6.40
N ALA A 162 32.34 7.22 -5.87
CA ALA A 162 32.76 7.33 -4.47
C ALA A 162 33.46 8.66 -4.21
N ASN A 163 33.10 9.32 -3.11
CA ASN A 163 33.80 10.50 -2.61
C ASN A 163 35.22 10.09 -2.16
N PRO A 164 36.29 10.66 -2.69
CA PRO A 164 37.67 10.27 -2.36
C PRO A 164 38.02 10.38 -0.88
N SER A 165 37.38 11.31 -0.14
CA SER A 165 37.65 11.51 1.28
C SER A 165 36.95 10.49 2.18
N THR A 166 35.80 9.94 1.77
CA THR A 166 35.01 9.01 2.57
C THR A 166 35.05 7.58 2.08
N GLY A 167 35.34 7.38 0.79
CA GLY A 167 35.27 6.09 0.12
C GLY A 167 33.85 5.55 -0.12
N TYR A 168 32.81 6.38 0.05
CA TYR A 168 31.41 6.04 -0.18
C TYR A 168 30.81 6.88 -1.30
N ALA A 169 29.94 6.29 -2.11
CA ALA A 169 29.09 6.99 -3.06
C ALA A 169 27.78 7.39 -2.36
N SER A 170 27.41 8.65 -2.39
CA SER A 170 26.14 9.12 -1.81
C SER A 170 24.99 8.82 -2.76
N ILE A 171 23.93 8.18 -2.26
CA ILE A 171 22.72 7.84 -3.02
C ILE A 171 21.45 8.14 -2.22
N ASP A 172 20.35 8.43 -2.91
CA ASP A 172 19.01 8.31 -2.33
C ASP A 172 18.50 6.87 -2.55
N ALA A 173 18.48 6.08 -1.48
CA ALA A 173 18.10 4.68 -1.52
C ALA A 173 16.65 4.47 -1.99
N LEU A 174 15.72 5.40 -1.65
CA LEU A 174 14.34 5.30 -2.07
C LEU A 174 14.20 5.33 -3.60
N HIS A 175 14.93 6.21 -4.28
CA HIS A 175 14.92 6.27 -5.74
C HIS A 175 15.34 4.93 -6.37
N TRP A 176 16.41 4.34 -5.88
CA TRP A 176 16.91 3.06 -6.39
C TRP A 176 15.98 1.88 -6.12
N PHE A 177 15.39 1.82 -4.92
CA PHE A 177 14.39 0.79 -4.62
C PHE A 177 13.10 0.98 -5.43
N ASN A 178 12.71 2.21 -5.74
CA ASN A 178 11.60 2.48 -6.66
C ASN A 178 11.91 1.97 -8.07
N TYR A 179 13.09 2.25 -8.61
CA TYR A 179 13.50 1.74 -9.94
C TYR A 179 13.48 0.21 -9.96
N LEU A 180 14.05 -0.43 -8.92
CA LEU A 180 14.07 -1.89 -8.80
C LEU A 180 12.64 -2.47 -8.74
N ALA A 181 11.79 -1.95 -7.86
CA ALA A 181 10.43 -2.47 -7.69
C ALA A 181 9.56 -2.25 -8.94
N PHE A 182 9.71 -1.12 -9.64
CA PHE A 182 9.04 -0.88 -10.92
C PHE A 182 9.52 -1.83 -12.01
N ASP A 183 10.81 -2.08 -12.10
CA ASP A 183 11.35 -3.00 -13.11
C ASP A 183 10.94 -4.45 -12.81
N ILE A 184 10.96 -4.89 -11.56
CA ILE A 184 10.45 -6.21 -11.15
C ILE A 184 8.97 -6.35 -11.48
N ILE A 185 8.10 -5.42 -11.04
CA ILE A 185 6.67 -5.54 -11.31
C ILE A 185 6.35 -5.36 -12.79
N GLY A 186 7.11 -4.55 -13.52
CA GLY A 186 7.04 -4.43 -14.97
C GLY A 186 7.28 -5.76 -15.66
N ASP A 187 8.31 -6.45 -15.23
CA ASP A 187 8.69 -7.78 -15.73
C ASP A 187 7.63 -8.84 -15.38
N LEU A 188 7.14 -8.85 -14.15
CA LEU A 188 6.14 -9.81 -13.68
C LEU A 188 4.73 -9.54 -14.23
N ALA A 189 4.29 -8.27 -14.25
CA ALA A 189 2.91 -7.91 -14.57
C ALA A 189 2.69 -7.64 -16.07
N PHE A 190 3.75 -7.37 -16.85
CA PHE A 190 3.61 -7.03 -18.28
C PHE A 190 4.57 -7.79 -19.19
N GLY A 191 5.50 -8.57 -18.62
CA GLY A 191 6.45 -9.38 -19.38
C GLY A 191 7.73 -8.66 -19.80
N THR A 192 7.90 -7.39 -19.42
CA THR A 192 9.13 -6.61 -19.67
C THR A 192 9.32 -5.56 -18.59
N PRO A 193 10.54 -5.36 -18.05
CA PRO A 193 10.83 -4.30 -17.11
C PRO A 193 10.55 -2.92 -17.74
N PHE A 194 10.36 -1.91 -16.90
CA PHE A 194 10.27 -0.52 -17.37
C PHE A 194 11.64 0.02 -17.82
N GLY A 195 12.73 -0.59 -17.37
CA GLY A 195 14.10 -0.19 -17.66
C GLY A 195 14.52 1.06 -16.89
N MET A 196 13.96 1.29 -15.72
CA MET A 196 14.32 2.42 -14.86
C MET A 196 15.70 2.26 -14.25
N LEU A 197 16.07 1.04 -13.84
CA LEU A 197 17.42 0.72 -13.38
C LEU A 197 18.48 1.01 -14.44
N GLU A 198 18.24 0.58 -15.68
CA GLU A 198 19.19 0.77 -16.78
C GLU A 198 19.39 2.25 -17.08
N ARG A 199 18.30 3.02 -17.16
CA ARG A 199 18.34 4.45 -17.50
C ARG A 199 18.58 5.38 -16.32
N GLU A 200 18.58 4.86 -15.09
CA GLU A 200 18.68 5.64 -13.84
C GLU A 200 17.66 6.79 -13.81
N LYS A 201 16.44 6.53 -14.32
CA LYS A 201 15.42 7.57 -14.51
C LYS A 201 14.00 7.05 -14.35
N ASP A 202 13.18 7.84 -13.64
CA ASP A 202 11.73 7.66 -13.56
C ASP A 202 11.08 8.01 -14.91
N TYR A 203 10.61 6.97 -15.62
CA TYR A 203 10.11 7.09 -16.97
C TYR A 203 9.25 5.89 -17.36
N ALA A 204 8.05 6.16 -17.91
CA ALA A 204 7.23 5.14 -18.54
C ALA A 204 6.49 5.69 -19.76
N GLU A 205 6.22 4.83 -20.75
CA GLU A 205 5.30 5.14 -21.85
C GLU A 205 3.87 5.14 -21.32
N ILE A 206 3.09 6.12 -21.77
CA ILE A 206 1.65 6.24 -21.52
C ILE A 206 0.89 6.35 -22.83
N ARG A 207 -0.36 5.86 -22.82
CA ARG A 207 -1.32 6.04 -23.92
C ARG A 207 -2.70 6.40 -23.36
N LYS A 208 -3.37 7.38 -23.95
CA LYS A 208 -4.75 7.75 -23.57
C LYS A 208 -5.78 6.69 -23.96
N SER A 209 -5.51 5.97 -25.04
CA SER A 209 -6.25 4.80 -25.51
C SER A 209 -5.27 3.86 -26.22
N PRO A 210 -5.65 2.60 -26.54
CA PRO A 210 -4.76 1.68 -27.23
C PRO A 210 -4.22 2.22 -28.56
N ASP A 211 -5.01 3.00 -29.27
CA ASP A 211 -4.67 3.53 -30.61
C ASP A 211 -4.10 4.97 -30.56
N ALA A 212 -4.08 5.61 -29.38
CA ALA A 212 -3.48 6.93 -29.21
C ALA A 212 -1.96 6.89 -29.38
N PRO A 213 -1.34 7.97 -29.87
CA PRO A 213 0.11 8.06 -29.95
C PRO A 213 0.75 7.92 -28.57
N PRO A 214 1.95 7.34 -28.49
CA PRO A 214 2.68 7.23 -27.23
C PRO A 214 3.12 8.61 -26.73
N ALA A 215 3.07 8.78 -25.42
CA ALA A 215 3.66 9.88 -24.70
C ALA A 215 4.43 9.31 -23.51
N THR A 216 4.99 10.16 -22.66
CA THR A 216 5.81 9.71 -21.54
C THR A 216 5.44 10.41 -20.25
N ALA A 217 5.58 9.71 -19.12
CA ALA A 217 5.33 10.28 -17.80
C ALA A 217 6.32 9.73 -16.76
N PRO A 218 6.61 10.47 -15.68
CA PRO A 218 7.35 9.98 -14.52
C PRO A 218 6.43 9.06 -13.70
N ALA A 219 6.61 7.74 -13.84
CA ALA A 219 5.68 6.73 -13.33
C ALA A 219 5.60 6.71 -11.80
N ILE A 220 6.74 6.90 -11.11
CA ILE A 220 6.83 6.92 -9.65
C ILE A 220 6.11 8.18 -9.11
N GLU A 221 6.36 9.35 -9.70
CA GLU A 221 5.66 10.60 -9.31
C GLU A 221 4.15 10.46 -9.53
N VAL A 222 3.75 9.95 -10.69
CA VAL A 222 2.35 9.72 -11.07
C VAL A 222 1.65 8.76 -10.09
N LEU A 223 2.30 7.65 -9.73
CA LEU A 223 1.77 6.70 -8.76
C LEU A 223 1.56 7.32 -7.38
N ASN A 224 2.56 8.07 -6.91
CA ASN A 224 2.52 8.76 -5.64
C ASN A 224 1.36 9.77 -5.57
N ARG A 225 1.25 10.63 -6.56
CA ARG A 225 0.21 11.64 -6.65
C ARG A 225 -1.20 11.03 -6.77
N ARG A 226 -1.33 9.95 -7.54
CA ARG A 226 -2.57 9.17 -7.60
C ARG A 226 -2.96 8.62 -6.22
N GLY A 227 -2.01 8.06 -5.47
CA GLY A 227 -2.23 7.56 -4.13
C GLY A 227 -2.73 8.65 -3.16
N GLU A 228 -2.12 9.83 -3.22
CA GLU A 228 -2.50 10.99 -2.41
C GLU A 228 -3.90 11.50 -2.74
N VAL A 229 -4.21 11.72 -4.02
CA VAL A 229 -5.51 12.26 -4.42
C VAL A 229 -6.64 11.27 -4.19
N SER A 230 -6.44 9.99 -4.52
CA SER A 230 -7.46 8.95 -4.30
C SER A 230 -7.70 8.70 -2.81
N GLY A 231 -6.65 8.69 -1.98
CA GLY A 231 -6.77 8.58 -0.52
C GLY A 231 -7.54 9.75 0.09
N THR A 232 -7.34 10.96 -0.43
CA THR A 232 -8.04 12.18 0.00
C THR A 232 -9.51 12.17 -0.45
N LEU A 233 -9.77 11.89 -1.74
CA LEU A 233 -11.13 11.81 -2.29
C LEU A 233 -11.93 10.64 -1.73
N GLY A 234 -11.26 9.57 -1.28
CA GLY A 234 -11.92 8.44 -0.62
C GLY A 234 -12.68 8.83 0.65
N CYS A 235 -12.30 9.92 1.31
CA CYS A 235 -13.04 10.45 2.45
C CYS A 235 -14.42 11.03 2.06
N LEU A 236 -14.58 11.46 0.81
CA LEU A 236 -15.82 11.99 0.24
C LEU A 236 -15.85 11.66 -1.26
N PRO A 237 -16.10 10.38 -1.62
CA PRO A 237 -15.94 9.88 -3.00
C PRO A 237 -16.92 10.52 -3.99
N GLN A 238 -18.01 11.11 -3.52
CA GLN A 238 -18.96 11.88 -4.33
C GLN A 238 -18.33 13.11 -4.99
N LEU A 239 -17.22 13.63 -4.46
CA LEU A 239 -16.47 14.74 -5.07
C LEU A 239 -15.60 14.30 -6.25
N LYS A 240 -15.35 13.01 -6.45
CA LYS A 240 -14.45 12.52 -7.50
C LYS A 240 -14.79 13.02 -8.90
N PRO A 241 -16.05 13.04 -9.37
CA PRO A 241 -16.40 13.55 -10.70
C PRO A 241 -16.08 15.04 -10.87
N TYR A 242 -16.07 15.78 -9.78
CA TYR A 242 -15.84 17.23 -9.75
C TYR A 242 -14.41 17.60 -9.38
N ALA A 243 -13.54 16.63 -9.07
CA ALA A 243 -12.22 16.86 -8.50
C ALA A 243 -11.35 17.80 -9.35
N LYS A 244 -11.38 17.70 -10.69
CA LYS A 244 -10.61 18.56 -11.60
C LYS A 244 -10.99 20.04 -11.56
N TYR A 245 -12.18 20.35 -11.05
CA TYR A 245 -12.71 21.73 -10.98
C TYR A 245 -12.54 22.35 -9.59
N LEU A 246 -12.04 21.57 -8.60
CA LEU A 246 -11.75 22.11 -7.28
C LEU A 246 -10.61 23.15 -7.36
N PRO A 247 -10.66 24.22 -6.55
CA PRO A 247 -9.71 25.34 -6.67
C PRO A 247 -8.27 24.96 -6.27
N ASP A 248 -8.06 23.92 -5.44
CA ASP A 248 -6.72 23.43 -5.10
C ASP A 248 -6.13 22.63 -6.27
N PRO A 249 -4.99 23.06 -6.87
CA PRO A 249 -4.31 22.33 -7.96
C PRO A 249 -3.92 20.90 -7.62
N PHE A 250 -3.89 20.54 -6.33
CA PHE A 250 -3.69 19.17 -5.89
C PHE A 250 -4.68 18.19 -6.54
N PHE A 251 -5.95 18.60 -6.65
CA PHE A 251 -6.98 17.73 -7.21
C PHE A 251 -6.87 17.62 -8.72
N SER A 252 -6.70 18.72 -9.45
CA SER A 252 -6.58 18.67 -10.92
C SER A 252 -5.34 17.90 -11.38
N LYS A 253 -4.17 18.16 -10.77
CA LYS A 253 -2.93 17.40 -11.02
C LYS A 253 -3.05 15.94 -10.57
N GLY A 254 -3.83 15.68 -9.52
CA GLY A 254 -4.11 14.33 -9.04
C GLY A 254 -4.98 13.53 -10.01
N VAL A 255 -6.00 14.14 -10.62
CA VAL A 255 -6.82 13.52 -11.67
C VAL A 255 -5.96 13.20 -12.90
N GLU A 256 -5.11 14.13 -13.33
CA GLU A 256 -4.16 13.90 -14.41
C GLU A 256 -3.22 12.70 -14.10
N ALA A 257 -2.75 12.60 -12.86
CA ALA A 257 -1.93 11.47 -12.43
C ALA A 257 -2.69 10.14 -12.47
N VAL A 258 -3.99 10.12 -12.11
CA VAL A 258 -4.85 8.93 -12.25
C VAL A 258 -4.95 8.50 -13.72
N GLU A 259 -5.15 9.46 -14.63
CA GLU A 259 -5.24 9.22 -16.07
C GLU A 259 -3.90 8.72 -16.65
N ASN A 260 -2.79 9.34 -16.28
CA ASN A 260 -1.45 8.94 -16.72
C ASN A 260 -1.08 7.53 -16.23
N LEU A 261 -1.41 7.19 -14.97
CA LEU A 261 -1.15 5.85 -14.46
C LEU A 261 -1.99 4.78 -15.17
N ALA A 262 -3.25 5.08 -15.47
CA ALA A 262 -4.06 4.22 -16.34
C ALA A 262 -3.43 4.07 -17.73
N GLY A 263 -2.89 5.17 -18.27
CA GLY A 263 -2.18 5.20 -19.55
C GLY A 263 -0.96 4.30 -19.61
N ILE A 264 -0.23 4.12 -18.49
CA ILE A 264 0.88 3.15 -18.40
C ILE A 264 0.36 1.73 -18.63
N ALA A 265 -0.70 1.34 -17.92
CA ALA A 265 -1.28 0.00 -18.06
C ALA A 265 -1.85 -0.23 -19.46
N ILE A 266 -2.50 0.78 -20.05
CA ILE A 266 -3.02 0.71 -21.43
C ILE A 266 -1.87 0.45 -22.41
N ALA A 267 -0.77 1.18 -22.31
CA ALA A 267 0.40 1.01 -23.18
C ALA A 267 1.00 -0.40 -23.06
N ARG A 268 1.19 -0.87 -21.84
CA ARG A 268 1.80 -2.18 -21.56
C ARG A 268 0.92 -3.37 -21.97
N VAL A 269 -0.38 -3.31 -21.66
CA VAL A 269 -1.33 -4.36 -22.06
C VAL A 269 -1.47 -4.39 -23.60
N LYS A 270 -1.50 -3.22 -24.26
CA LYS A 270 -1.46 -3.16 -25.72
C LYS A 270 -0.22 -3.86 -26.28
N GLN A 271 0.96 -3.49 -25.79
CA GLN A 271 2.22 -4.10 -26.22
C GLN A 271 2.19 -5.64 -26.11
N ARG A 272 1.63 -6.17 -25.01
CA ARG A 272 1.50 -7.62 -24.81
C ARG A 272 0.48 -8.27 -25.74
N LEU A 273 -0.67 -7.63 -25.99
CA LEU A 273 -1.70 -8.17 -26.86
C LEU A 273 -1.30 -8.12 -28.34
N ASP A 274 -0.48 -7.15 -28.74
CA ASP A 274 0.08 -7.07 -30.10
C ASP A 274 1.16 -8.14 -30.33
N ASN A 275 1.80 -8.65 -29.26
CA ASN A 275 2.82 -9.69 -29.29
C ASN A 275 2.47 -10.85 -28.33
N PRO A 276 1.41 -11.63 -28.63
CA PRO A 276 0.87 -12.61 -27.70
C PRO A 276 1.73 -13.89 -27.56
N ASN A 277 2.55 -14.19 -28.57
CA ASN A 277 3.33 -15.43 -28.64
C ASN A 277 4.61 -15.29 -27.82
N THR A 278 4.51 -15.52 -26.52
CA THR A 278 5.65 -15.61 -25.62
C THR A 278 5.51 -16.88 -24.77
N ASP A 279 6.59 -17.64 -24.63
CA ASP A 279 6.65 -18.79 -23.70
C ASP A 279 6.75 -18.37 -22.23
N ARG A 280 6.52 -17.08 -21.98
CA ARG A 280 6.63 -16.47 -20.66
C ARG A 280 5.49 -16.85 -19.74
N VAL A 281 5.83 -17.27 -18.54
CA VAL A 281 4.88 -17.46 -17.45
C VAL A 281 4.99 -16.27 -16.50
N ASP A 282 4.12 -15.28 -16.70
CA ASP A 282 4.05 -14.06 -15.87
C ASP A 282 2.61 -13.80 -15.41
N LEU A 283 2.42 -12.75 -14.61
CA LEU A 283 1.10 -12.44 -14.03
C LEU A 283 0.07 -12.08 -15.12
N LEU A 284 0.49 -11.38 -16.18
CA LEU A 284 -0.42 -11.01 -17.27
C LEU A 284 -0.83 -12.23 -18.10
N ALA A 285 0.08 -13.17 -18.36
CA ALA A 285 -0.26 -14.42 -19.03
C ALA A 285 -1.36 -15.17 -18.25
N ARG A 286 -1.24 -15.22 -16.92
CA ARG A 286 -2.27 -15.84 -16.05
C ARG A 286 -3.60 -15.08 -16.06
N LEU A 287 -3.56 -13.76 -16.07
CA LEU A 287 -4.78 -12.96 -16.23
C LEU A 287 -5.47 -13.21 -17.58
N MET A 288 -4.72 -13.38 -18.67
CA MET A 288 -5.25 -13.68 -19.99
C MET A 288 -5.93 -15.06 -20.09
N GLU A 289 -5.60 -15.99 -19.19
CA GLU A 289 -6.30 -17.28 -19.01
C GLU A 289 -7.59 -17.13 -18.19
N GLY A 290 -7.75 -16.01 -17.47
CA GLY A 290 -8.88 -15.74 -16.59
C GLY A 290 -10.20 -15.60 -17.34
N LYS A 291 -11.30 -15.86 -16.61
CA LYS A 291 -12.66 -15.78 -17.13
C LYS A 291 -13.48 -14.72 -16.41
N ASP A 292 -14.33 -14.04 -17.15
CA ASP A 292 -15.31 -13.08 -16.63
C ASP A 292 -16.52 -13.78 -15.97
N ALA A 293 -17.54 -13.00 -15.60
CA ALA A 293 -18.76 -13.53 -14.97
C ALA A 293 -19.61 -14.40 -15.92
N LYS A 294 -19.41 -14.30 -17.23
CA LYS A 294 -20.11 -15.09 -18.27
C LYS A 294 -19.33 -16.35 -18.66
N GLY A 295 -18.12 -16.54 -18.12
CA GLY A 295 -17.22 -17.64 -18.49
C GLY A 295 -16.37 -17.37 -19.73
N GLU A 296 -16.45 -16.17 -20.30
CA GLU A 296 -15.63 -15.71 -21.43
C GLU A 296 -14.26 -15.24 -20.93
N LYS A 297 -13.27 -15.17 -21.83
CA LYS A 297 -11.97 -14.57 -21.50
C LYS A 297 -12.14 -13.12 -21.04
N LEU A 298 -11.29 -12.67 -20.11
CA LEU A 298 -11.31 -11.28 -19.65
C LEU A 298 -11.19 -10.32 -20.83
N GLY A 299 -12.13 -9.37 -20.91
CA GLY A 299 -12.06 -8.29 -21.88
C GLY A 299 -10.85 -7.38 -21.64
N ARG A 300 -10.44 -6.63 -22.67
CA ARG A 300 -9.26 -5.75 -22.62
C ARG A 300 -9.32 -4.77 -21.44
N GLU A 301 -10.48 -4.18 -21.16
CA GLU A 301 -10.63 -3.20 -20.07
C GLU A 301 -10.44 -3.85 -18.69
N GLU A 302 -11.02 -5.03 -18.45
CA GLU A 302 -10.85 -5.74 -17.18
C GLU A 302 -9.40 -6.21 -17.03
N LEU A 303 -8.81 -6.75 -18.09
CA LEU A 303 -7.41 -7.14 -18.10
C LEU A 303 -6.48 -5.96 -17.78
N THR A 304 -6.75 -4.79 -18.37
CA THR A 304 -5.98 -3.57 -18.12
C THR A 304 -6.17 -3.06 -16.67
N ALA A 305 -7.39 -3.14 -16.13
CA ALA A 305 -7.66 -2.73 -14.75
C ALA A 305 -7.00 -3.66 -13.72
N GLU A 306 -6.96 -4.97 -13.98
CA GLU A 306 -6.27 -5.93 -13.11
C GLU A 306 -4.74 -5.78 -13.21
N ALA A 307 -4.19 -5.59 -14.40
CA ALA A 307 -2.76 -5.32 -14.60
C ALA A 307 -2.33 -3.99 -13.92
N LEU A 308 -3.15 -2.94 -14.03
CA LEU A 308 -2.96 -1.68 -13.30
C LEU A 308 -2.96 -1.90 -11.78
N THR A 309 -3.87 -2.74 -11.28
CA THR A 309 -3.94 -3.08 -9.86
C THR A 309 -2.64 -3.75 -9.40
N GLN A 310 -2.07 -4.66 -10.19
CA GLN A 310 -0.81 -5.34 -9.88
C GLN A 310 0.38 -4.36 -9.90
N LEU A 311 0.46 -3.47 -10.91
CA LEU A 311 1.48 -2.42 -10.99
C LEU A 311 1.51 -1.57 -9.71
N ILE A 312 0.35 -1.05 -9.32
CA ILE A 312 0.23 -0.19 -8.14
C ILE A 312 0.60 -0.94 -6.86
N ALA A 313 0.13 -2.18 -6.73
CA ALA A 313 0.33 -2.95 -5.51
C ALA A 313 1.78 -3.43 -5.34
N GLY A 314 2.45 -3.83 -6.42
CA GLY A 314 3.79 -4.43 -6.35
C GLY A 314 4.94 -3.42 -6.33
N SER A 315 4.74 -2.19 -6.82
CA SER A 315 5.82 -1.19 -6.85
C SER A 315 6.03 -0.48 -5.51
N ASP A 316 5.09 0.36 -5.10
CA ASP A 316 5.24 1.25 -3.93
C ASP A 316 5.37 0.50 -2.59
N THR A 317 4.69 -0.64 -2.42
CA THR A 317 4.74 -1.36 -1.14
C THR A 317 6.11 -1.96 -0.89
N THR A 318 6.70 -2.59 -1.90
CA THR A 318 8.00 -3.25 -1.81
C THR A 318 9.12 -2.22 -1.69
N SER A 319 9.14 -1.18 -2.54
CA SER A 319 10.19 -0.14 -2.50
C SER A 319 10.21 0.63 -1.18
N ASN A 320 9.04 1.03 -0.66
CA ASN A 320 8.94 1.74 0.63
C ASN A 320 9.41 0.86 1.79
N THR A 321 9.06 -0.44 1.78
CA THR A 321 9.51 -1.38 2.80
C THR A 321 11.02 -1.61 2.72
N ALA A 322 11.58 -1.80 1.52
CA ALA A 322 13.03 -1.97 1.33
C ALA A 322 13.84 -0.73 1.79
N CYS A 323 13.35 0.48 1.48
CA CYS A 323 13.95 1.72 1.96
C CYS A 323 13.90 1.82 3.49
N ALA A 324 12.77 1.46 4.11
CA ALA A 324 12.63 1.45 5.55
C ALA A 324 13.52 0.39 6.22
N ILE A 325 13.68 -0.80 5.62
CA ILE A 325 14.62 -1.83 6.08
C ILE A 325 16.03 -1.26 6.12
N LEU A 326 16.49 -0.66 5.02
CA LEU A 326 17.83 -0.09 4.97
C LEU A 326 18.03 0.99 6.04
N TYR A 327 17.04 1.89 6.20
CA TYR A 327 17.07 2.94 7.21
C TYR A 327 17.22 2.38 8.63
N TYR A 328 16.37 1.44 9.04
CA TYR A 328 16.40 0.90 10.40
C TYR A 328 17.64 0.03 10.66
N VAL A 329 18.03 -0.79 9.69
CA VAL A 329 19.21 -1.66 9.83
C VAL A 329 20.49 -0.85 9.98
N VAL A 330 20.67 0.22 9.21
CA VAL A 330 21.89 1.05 9.26
C VAL A 330 21.95 1.89 10.54
N ARG A 331 20.81 2.34 11.05
CA ARG A 331 20.74 3.25 12.20
C ARG A 331 20.58 2.57 13.55
N THR A 332 20.26 1.29 13.58
CA THR A 332 20.08 0.57 14.85
C THR A 332 21.36 -0.18 15.23
N PRO A 333 22.00 0.17 16.35
CA PRO A 333 23.25 -0.46 16.78
C PRO A 333 23.14 -1.99 16.87
N GLY A 334 24.11 -2.70 16.28
CA GLY A 334 24.20 -4.17 16.33
C GLY A 334 23.35 -4.91 15.26
N VAL A 335 22.29 -4.28 14.74
CA VAL A 335 21.39 -4.96 13.79
C VAL A 335 22.09 -5.27 12.47
N LEU A 336 22.81 -4.32 11.89
CA LEU A 336 23.56 -4.53 10.65
C LEU A 336 24.59 -5.68 10.81
N GLN A 337 25.32 -5.69 11.92
CA GLN A 337 26.33 -6.71 12.20
C GLN A 337 25.71 -8.12 12.35
N ASN A 338 24.60 -8.22 13.07
CA ASN A 338 23.87 -9.49 13.26
C ASN A 338 23.33 -10.01 11.92
N LEU A 339 22.71 -9.12 11.12
CA LEU A 339 22.18 -9.46 9.81
C LEU A 339 23.30 -9.95 8.87
N GLN A 340 24.42 -9.20 8.78
CA GLN A 340 25.55 -9.58 7.95
C GLN A 340 26.19 -10.89 8.40
N LYS A 341 26.30 -11.13 9.71
CA LYS A 341 26.79 -12.39 10.25
C LYS A 341 25.97 -13.59 9.78
N GLU A 342 24.62 -13.49 9.81
CA GLU A 342 23.75 -14.57 9.31
C GLU A 342 23.93 -14.77 7.81
N LEU A 343 23.94 -13.66 7.04
CA LEU A 343 24.11 -13.72 5.59
C LEU A 343 25.47 -14.31 5.17
N ASP A 344 26.55 -13.89 5.81
CA ASP A 344 27.91 -14.36 5.51
C ASP A 344 28.08 -15.85 5.78
N ALA A 345 27.39 -16.38 6.80
CA ALA A 345 27.44 -17.79 7.14
C ALA A 345 26.62 -18.69 6.19
N ASN A 346 25.65 -18.14 5.48
CA ASN A 346 24.65 -18.96 4.77
C ASN A 346 24.61 -18.76 3.25
N ILE A 347 25.06 -17.60 2.74
CA ILE A 347 24.97 -17.29 1.30
C ILE A 347 26.28 -16.76 0.74
N PRO A 348 26.65 -17.14 -0.51
CA PRO A 348 27.79 -16.55 -1.19
C PRO A 348 27.54 -15.08 -1.55
N PRO A 349 28.59 -14.32 -1.94
CA PRO A 349 28.42 -13.01 -2.56
C PRO A 349 27.57 -13.08 -3.84
N GLY A 350 26.89 -11.99 -4.16
CA GLY A 350 26.04 -11.88 -5.35
C GLY A 350 24.55 -11.85 -5.00
N VAL A 351 23.71 -12.28 -5.94
CA VAL A 351 22.25 -12.35 -5.76
C VAL A 351 21.87 -13.75 -5.30
N PRO A 352 21.33 -13.90 -4.08
CA PRO A 352 20.92 -15.20 -3.57
C PRO A 352 19.62 -15.68 -4.23
N THR A 353 19.49 -17.01 -4.34
CA THR A 353 18.20 -17.62 -4.65
C THR A 353 17.24 -17.51 -3.46
N TYR A 354 15.94 -17.60 -3.73
CA TYR A 354 14.91 -17.62 -2.66
C TYR A 354 15.13 -18.81 -1.70
N GLU A 355 15.52 -19.95 -2.24
CA GLU A 355 15.83 -21.16 -1.44
C GLU A 355 16.90 -20.89 -0.39
N GLN A 356 17.91 -20.09 -0.73
CA GLN A 356 19.01 -19.74 0.18
C GLN A 356 18.60 -18.78 1.30
N VAL A 357 17.60 -17.90 1.05
CA VAL A 357 17.21 -16.85 2.02
C VAL A 357 15.90 -17.12 2.74
N LYS A 358 15.07 -18.05 2.26
CA LYS A 358 13.70 -18.24 2.76
C LYS A 358 13.62 -18.61 4.24
N ASN A 359 14.62 -19.35 4.77
CA ASN A 359 14.67 -19.87 6.13
C ASN A 359 15.68 -19.13 7.03
N LEU A 360 16.18 -17.95 6.62
CA LEU A 360 17.06 -17.14 7.46
C LEU A 360 16.23 -16.36 8.47
N ASP A 361 16.40 -16.69 9.74
CA ASP A 361 15.57 -16.16 10.84
C ASP A 361 15.78 -14.66 11.03
N TYR A 362 17.02 -14.19 11.08
CA TYR A 362 17.29 -12.78 11.33
C TYR A 362 16.86 -11.91 10.16
N VAL A 363 17.00 -12.39 8.92
CA VAL A 363 16.41 -11.77 7.73
C VAL A 363 14.90 -11.59 7.88
N GLN A 364 14.19 -12.64 8.31
CA GLN A 364 12.76 -12.56 8.53
C GLN A 364 12.39 -11.58 9.65
N TRP A 365 13.12 -11.61 10.77
CA TRP A 365 12.87 -10.72 11.90
C TRP A 365 13.06 -9.26 11.55
N VAL A 366 14.09 -8.92 10.78
CA VAL A 366 14.33 -7.57 10.27
C VAL A 366 13.18 -7.10 9.38
N ILE A 367 12.70 -7.96 8.49
CA ILE A 367 11.58 -7.64 7.59
C ILE A 367 10.29 -7.41 8.41
N ASP A 368 9.97 -8.32 9.32
CA ASP A 368 8.74 -8.24 10.12
C ASP A 368 8.74 -7.05 11.06
N GLU A 369 9.87 -6.76 11.71
CA GLU A 369 9.99 -5.59 12.59
C GLU A 369 9.90 -4.28 11.79
N THR A 370 10.48 -4.23 10.60
CA THR A 370 10.31 -3.09 9.71
C THR A 370 8.84 -2.91 9.33
N MET A 371 8.15 -3.97 8.93
CA MET A 371 6.72 -3.89 8.58
C MET A 371 5.83 -3.56 9.77
N ARG A 372 6.25 -3.86 11.00
CA ARG A 372 5.57 -3.43 12.22
C ARG A 372 5.72 -1.92 12.43
N ILE A 373 6.94 -1.41 12.51
CA ILE A 373 7.21 0.02 12.79
C ILE A 373 6.85 0.91 11.60
N HIS A 374 7.20 0.47 10.40
CA HIS A 374 6.92 1.18 9.16
C HIS A 374 5.95 0.40 8.28
N SER A 375 4.75 0.13 8.81
CA SER A 375 3.69 -0.44 7.98
C SER A 375 3.36 0.51 6.83
N THR A 376 3.57 0.10 5.60
CA THR A 376 3.20 0.89 4.41
C THR A 376 1.70 1.11 4.35
N SER A 377 0.88 0.13 4.78
CA SER A 377 -0.56 0.25 4.98
C SER A 377 -0.86 0.69 6.41
N SER A 378 -0.57 1.93 6.76
CA SER A 378 -0.69 2.48 8.13
C SER A 378 -2.12 2.84 8.53
N LEU A 379 -2.97 3.12 7.55
CA LEU A 379 -4.37 3.49 7.79
C LEU A 379 -5.24 2.26 8.12
N GLY A 380 -6.29 2.48 8.88
CA GLY A 380 -7.35 1.48 9.03
C GLY A 380 -8.13 1.34 7.72
N LEU A 381 -8.21 0.11 7.19
CA LEU A 381 -8.92 -0.21 5.95
C LEU A 381 -10.44 -0.27 6.22
N PRO A 382 -11.28 0.70 5.75
CA PRO A 382 -12.67 0.79 6.16
C PRO A 382 -13.53 -0.34 5.59
N ARG A 383 -14.40 -0.87 6.45
CA ARG A 383 -15.41 -1.88 6.13
C ARG A 383 -16.77 -1.40 6.63
N LEU A 384 -17.83 -1.79 5.94
CA LEU A 384 -19.20 -1.51 6.36
C LEU A 384 -19.74 -2.68 7.18
N VAL A 385 -20.35 -2.35 8.32
CA VAL A 385 -21.18 -3.29 9.07
C VAL A 385 -22.24 -3.84 8.11
N PRO A 386 -22.46 -5.17 8.08
CA PRO A 386 -23.37 -5.79 7.14
C PRO A 386 -24.74 -5.14 7.11
N ALA A 387 -25.20 -4.76 5.92
CA ALA A 387 -26.52 -4.21 5.67
C ALA A 387 -27.55 -5.32 5.44
N ALA A 388 -28.83 -4.94 5.38
CA ALA A 388 -29.91 -5.86 5.04
C ALA A 388 -29.67 -6.51 3.67
N THR A 389 -29.92 -7.81 3.59
CA THR A 389 -29.95 -8.60 2.36
C THR A 389 -31.25 -9.40 2.28
N PRO A 390 -31.61 -9.96 1.11
CA PRO A 390 -32.77 -10.83 1.03
C PRO A 390 -32.75 -11.99 2.04
N GLU A 391 -31.54 -12.54 2.31
CA GLU A 391 -31.32 -13.65 3.24
C GLU A 391 -31.32 -13.19 4.71
N ASN A 392 -30.94 -11.95 4.98
CA ASN A 392 -30.96 -11.32 6.30
C ASN A 392 -31.55 -9.90 6.22
N PRO A 393 -32.88 -9.78 6.19
CA PRO A 393 -33.57 -8.48 6.02
C PRO A 393 -33.42 -7.55 7.21
N ASN A 394 -33.14 -8.08 8.41
CA ASN A 394 -33.05 -7.33 9.66
C ASN A 394 -31.70 -7.64 10.38
N PRO A 395 -30.56 -7.22 9.82
CA PRO A 395 -29.27 -7.48 10.46
C PRO A 395 -29.18 -6.73 11.80
N GLN A 396 -28.65 -7.42 12.81
CA GLN A 396 -28.43 -6.82 14.12
C GLN A 396 -27.20 -5.91 14.10
N PRO A 397 -27.16 -4.87 14.92
CA PRO A 397 -25.95 -4.10 15.17
C PRO A 397 -24.81 -5.00 15.64
N ILE A 398 -23.59 -4.61 15.34
CA ILE A 398 -22.37 -5.29 15.83
C ILE A 398 -21.89 -4.62 17.10
N GLU A 399 -21.67 -5.42 18.14
CA GLU A 399 -21.15 -4.94 19.43
C GLU A 399 -19.62 -5.11 19.46
N ILE A 400 -18.88 -4.02 19.71
CA ILE A 400 -17.42 -4.05 19.92
C ILE A 400 -17.07 -3.12 21.08
N LEU A 401 -16.38 -3.61 22.09
CA LEU A 401 -15.92 -2.85 23.26
C LEU A 401 -17.04 -2.05 23.96
N GLY A 402 -18.24 -2.60 24.03
CA GLY A 402 -19.42 -1.97 24.65
C GLY A 402 -20.10 -0.89 23.81
N TYR A 403 -19.71 -0.72 22.57
CA TYR A 403 -20.37 0.16 21.59
C TYR A 403 -21.16 -0.66 20.58
N SER A 404 -22.37 -0.18 20.25
CA SER A 404 -23.26 -0.78 19.27
C SER A 404 -23.15 -0.04 17.94
N PHE A 405 -22.82 -0.75 16.88
CA PHE A 405 -22.64 -0.21 15.54
C PHE A 405 -23.73 -0.72 14.60
N PRO A 406 -24.65 0.14 14.17
CA PRO A 406 -25.74 -0.26 13.28
C PRO A 406 -25.23 -0.61 11.88
N PRO A 407 -26.04 -1.38 11.11
CA PRO A 407 -25.78 -1.68 9.71
C PRO A 407 -25.41 -0.44 8.88
N GLY A 408 -24.39 -0.57 8.01
CA GLY A 408 -23.90 0.53 7.18
C GLY A 408 -22.89 1.46 7.85
N THR A 409 -22.61 1.29 9.16
CA THR A 409 -21.52 2.01 9.82
C THR A 409 -20.16 1.54 9.25
N ALA A 410 -19.29 2.48 8.94
CA ALA A 410 -17.93 2.17 8.55
C ALA A 410 -17.05 1.96 9.79
N LEU A 411 -16.38 0.81 9.85
CA LEU A 411 -15.43 0.46 10.90
C LEU A 411 -14.05 0.19 10.31
N SER A 412 -13.00 0.53 11.05
CA SER A 412 -11.61 0.23 10.65
C SER A 412 -10.70 0.03 11.85
N VAL A 413 -9.69 -0.82 11.70
CA VAL A 413 -8.61 -0.99 12.70
C VAL A 413 -7.35 -0.34 12.15
N PRO A 414 -6.80 0.73 12.79
CA PRO A 414 -5.63 1.45 12.31
C PRO A 414 -4.36 0.63 12.58
N SER A 415 -3.78 0.03 11.54
CA SER A 415 -2.60 -0.84 11.67
C SER A 415 -1.41 -0.12 12.32
N TYR A 416 -1.17 1.15 11.99
CA TYR A 416 -0.14 1.95 12.66
C TYR A 416 -0.32 1.96 14.18
N THR A 417 -1.51 2.29 14.67
CA THR A 417 -1.79 2.39 16.10
C THR A 417 -1.69 1.03 16.79
N ILE A 418 -2.17 -0.04 16.15
CA ILE A 418 -2.04 -1.42 16.65
C ILE A 418 -0.56 -1.81 16.75
N HIS A 419 0.23 -1.54 15.71
CA HIS A 419 1.64 -1.92 15.65
C HIS A 419 2.55 -1.11 16.60
N HIS A 420 2.07 0.04 17.10
CA HIS A 420 2.77 0.88 18.09
C HIS A 420 2.12 0.84 19.49
N SER A 421 1.17 -0.08 19.71
CA SER A 421 0.50 -0.22 21.00
C SER A 421 1.43 -0.80 22.07
N THR A 422 1.72 -0.03 23.11
CA THR A 422 2.51 -0.52 24.25
C THR A 422 1.81 -1.63 25.02
N GLU A 423 0.48 -1.70 24.97
CA GLU A 423 -0.31 -2.79 25.56
C GLU A 423 -0.05 -4.13 24.85
N ILE A 424 0.25 -4.10 23.54
CA ILE A 424 0.48 -5.31 22.72
C ILE A 424 1.97 -5.61 22.65
N TRP A 425 2.80 -4.59 22.38
CA TRP A 425 4.21 -4.77 22.02
C TRP A 425 5.19 -4.49 23.16
N GLY A 426 4.72 -3.97 24.30
CA GLY A 426 5.56 -3.62 25.44
C GLY A 426 6.02 -2.16 25.42
N ALA A 427 6.82 -1.78 26.42
CA ALA A 427 7.30 -0.40 26.57
C ALA A 427 8.22 0.04 25.41
N ASP A 428 8.87 -0.90 24.74
CA ASP A 428 9.75 -0.72 23.58
C ASP A 428 9.01 -0.82 22.23
N ALA A 429 7.69 -0.55 22.21
CA ALA A 429 6.84 -0.63 21.01
C ALA A 429 7.29 0.31 19.87
N ASP A 430 7.92 1.43 20.19
CA ASP A 430 8.44 2.39 19.21
C ASP A 430 9.91 2.13 18.82
N ASP A 431 10.59 1.17 19.45
CA ASP A 431 11.97 0.80 19.15
C ASP A 431 12.04 -0.29 18.08
N PHE A 432 13.09 -0.25 17.25
CA PHE A 432 13.36 -1.28 16.25
C PHE A 432 14.16 -2.43 16.88
N VAL A 433 13.49 -3.52 17.20
CA VAL A 433 14.06 -4.69 17.90
C VAL A 433 13.73 -5.97 17.15
N PRO A 434 14.53 -6.38 16.13
CA PRO A 434 14.28 -7.61 15.36
C PRO A 434 14.17 -8.87 16.23
N GLU A 435 14.91 -8.95 17.33
CA GLU A 435 14.89 -10.09 18.25
C GLU A 435 13.54 -10.30 18.95
N ARG A 436 12.61 -9.34 18.85
CA ARG A 436 11.21 -9.48 19.27
C ARG A 436 10.52 -10.65 18.60
N TRP A 437 10.89 -10.96 17.37
CA TRP A 437 10.29 -11.99 16.53
C TRP A 437 10.79 -13.40 16.82
N SER A 438 11.78 -13.57 17.71
CA SER A 438 12.23 -14.88 18.15
C SER A 438 11.07 -15.65 18.82
N GLU A 439 11.03 -16.98 18.65
CA GLU A 439 9.99 -17.83 19.24
C GLU A 439 9.86 -17.70 20.77
N LYS A 440 10.97 -17.35 21.43
CA LYS A 440 11.00 -17.16 22.89
C LYS A 440 10.31 -15.87 23.36
N ARG A 441 10.18 -14.87 22.49
CA ARG A 441 9.65 -13.54 22.85
C ARG A 441 8.27 -13.26 22.26
N LEU A 442 7.99 -13.80 21.09
CA LEU A 442 6.77 -13.49 20.32
C LEU A 442 5.56 -14.22 20.90
N THR A 443 4.58 -13.47 21.38
CA THR A 443 3.32 -14.00 21.93
C THR A 443 2.27 -14.28 20.83
N ALA A 444 1.26 -15.10 21.14
CA ALA A 444 0.12 -15.34 20.26
C ALA A 444 -0.63 -14.05 19.93
N ARG A 445 -0.88 -13.19 20.93
CA ARG A 445 -1.53 -11.88 20.75
C ARG A 445 -0.77 -10.98 19.76
N GLN A 446 0.56 -10.92 19.86
CA GLN A 446 1.40 -10.15 18.95
C GLN A 446 1.32 -10.68 17.51
N LYS A 447 1.31 -12.02 17.33
CA LYS A 447 1.14 -12.64 16.00
C LYS A 447 -0.20 -12.26 15.36
N GLU A 448 -1.28 -12.26 16.13
CA GLU A 448 -2.63 -11.90 15.67
C GLU A 448 -2.78 -10.40 15.40
N ALA A 449 -2.09 -9.56 16.19
CA ALA A 449 -2.07 -8.10 16.02
C ALA A 449 -1.18 -7.64 14.87
N PHE A 450 -0.29 -8.49 14.35
CA PHE A 450 0.60 -8.16 13.23
C PHE A 450 -0.12 -8.31 11.89
N ILE A 451 -0.61 -7.20 11.34
CA ILE A 451 -1.47 -7.16 10.16
C ILE A 451 -0.94 -6.31 8.98
N PRO A 452 0.37 -6.33 8.64
CA PRO A 452 0.88 -5.51 7.54
C PRO A 452 0.26 -5.88 6.19
N PHE A 453 -0.13 -7.14 6.00
CA PHE A 453 -0.82 -7.66 4.82
C PHE A 453 -2.34 -7.76 5.00
N SER A 454 -2.90 -7.17 6.06
CA SER A 454 -4.29 -7.35 6.48
C SER A 454 -4.61 -8.85 6.71
N THR A 455 -5.89 -9.18 6.93
CA THR A 455 -6.33 -10.55 7.19
C THR A 455 -7.68 -10.84 6.53
N GLY A 456 -8.11 -12.11 6.53
CA GLY A 456 -9.40 -12.56 6.01
C GLY A 456 -9.51 -12.53 4.48
N PRO A 457 -10.74 -12.52 3.94
CA PRO A 457 -10.97 -12.70 2.51
C PRO A 457 -10.42 -11.56 1.64
N ARG A 458 -10.10 -10.42 2.23
CA ARG A 458 -9.54 -9.23 1.57
C ARG A 458 -8.06 -9.01 1.89
N ALA A 459 -7.38 -9.99 2.49
CA ALA A 459 -5.94 -9.95 2.73
C ALA A 459 -5.13 -9.80 1.43
N CYS A 460 -3.91 -9.32 1.53
CA CYS A 460 -3.01 -9.16 0.40
C CYS A 460 -2.82 -10.48 -0.36
N VAL A 461 -3.15 -10.47 -1.66
CA VAL A 461 -2.97 -11.64 -2.52
C VAL A 461 -1.50 -11.84 -2.89
N GLY A 462 -0.73 -10.74 -2.99
CA GLY A 462 0.68 -10.74 -3.36
C GLY A 462 1.66 -11.01 -2.22
N ARG A 463 1.18 -11.37 -1.01
CA ARG A 463 2.04 -11.56 0.18
C ARG A 463 3.24 -12.45 -0.09
N ASN A 464 3.04 -13.63 -0.71
CA ASN A 464 4.14 -14.56 -0.96
C ASN A 464 5.19 -14.01 -1.93
N VAL A 465 4.77 -13.25 -2.95
CA VAL A 465 5.71 -12.60 -3.89
C VAL A 465 6.47 -11.49 -3.17
N ALA A 466 5.80 -10.65 -2.38
CA ALA A 466 6.45 -9.60 -1.60
C ALA A 466 7.45 -10.15 -0.59
N GLU A 467 7.14 -11.26 0.08
CA GLU A 467 8.07 -11.94 0.99
C GLU A 467 9.30 -12.47 0.24
N MET A 468 9.12 -13.07 -0.94
CA MET A 468 10.23 -13.50 -1.79
C MET A 468 11.11 -12.32 -2.22
N GLU A 469 10.50 -11.27 -2.76
CA GLU A 469 11.20 -10.07 -3.20
C GLU A 469 12.01 -9.43 -2.06
N LEU A 470 11.39 -9.20 -0.90
CA LEU A 470 12.06 -8.57 0.24
C LEU A 470 13.21 -9.43 0.77
N LYS A 471 13.05 -10.75 0.88
CA LYS A 471 14.13 -11.65 1.34
C LYS A 471 15.31 -11.64 0.37
N CYS A 472 15.04 -11.75 -0.94
CA CYS A 472 16.10 -11.68 -1.95
C CYS A 472 16.77 -10.29 -1.97
N MET A 473 16.01 -9.19 -1.83
CA MET A 473 16.56 -7.83 -1.73
C MET A 473 17.44 -7.66 -0.50
N VAL A 474 16.98 -8.07 0.68
CA VAL A 474 17.75 -7.97 1.93
C VAL A 474 19.03 -8.80 1.82
N GLY A 475 18.93 -10.05 1.36
CA GLY A 475 20.10 -10.89 1.11
C GLY A 475 21.09 -10.23 0.16
N THR A 476 20.61 -9.72 -0.98
CA THR A 476 21.44 -9.06 -2.00
C THR A 476 22.13 -7.80 -1.46
N VAL A 477 21.37 -6.92 -0.84
CA VAL A 477 21.83 -5.59 -0.41
C VAL A 477 22.87 -5.70 0.71
N PHE A 478 22.54 -6.43 1.77
CA PHE A 478 23.42 -6.47 2.95
C PHE A 478 24.56 -7.49 2.83
N ARG A 479 24.46 -8.45 1.90
CA ARG A 479 25.57 -9.36 1.60
C ARG A 479 26.68 -8.68 0.81
N ASN A 480 26.32 -7.78 -0.14
CA ASN A 480 27.28 -7.20 -1.08
C ASN A 480 27.79 -5.81 -0.70
N PHE A 481 27.03 -5.03 0.07
CA PHE A 481 27.34 -3.62 0.28
C PHE A 481 27.52 -3.24 1.75
N GLU A 482 28.32 -2.22 1.98
CA GLU A 482 28.47 -1.49 3.24
C GLU A 482 27.78 -0.13 3.14
N PHE A 483 27.28 0.34 4.27
CA PHE A 483 26.52 1.56 4.34
C PHE A 483 27.04 2.50 5.41
N ARG A 484 26.93 3.81 5.13
CA ARG A 484 27.16 4.87 6.08
C ARG A 484 25.92 5.76 6.08
N ASP A 485 25.34 6.01 7.25
CA ASP A 485 24.22 6.95 7.38
C ASP A 485 24.66 8.36 6.98
N GLU A 486 23.97 8.97 6.05
CA GLU A 486 24.16 10.34 5.54
C GLU A 486 22.86 11.15 5.63
N HIS A 487 21.83 10.62 6.32
CA HIS A 487 20.53 11.23 6.44
C HIS A 487 20.41 12.03 7.73
N ASP A 488 20.05 13.30 7.59
CA ASP A 488 19.82 14.18 8.74
C ASP A 488 18.45 13.94 9.37
N GLY A 489 18.44 13.70 10.67
CA GLY A 489 17.20 13.53 11.44
C GLY A 489 16.47 12.20 11.23
N PRO A 490 15.20 12.11 11.68
CA PRO A 490 14.37 10.93 11.48
C PRO A 490 13.88 10.81 10.03
N MET A 491 13.58 9.59 9.59
CA MET A 491 12.99 9.36 8.28
C MET A 491 11.61 10.04 8.17
N GLU A 492 11.54 11.09 7.38
CA GLU A 492 10.29 11.77 7.10
C GLU A 492 9.38 10.88 6.25
N THR A 493 8.09 10.89 6.59
CA THR A 493 7.10 10.07 5.87
C THR A 493 5.88 10.90 5.49
N ARG A 494 5.26 10.52 4.38
CA ARG A 494 4.00 11.08 3.91
C ARG A 494 3.01 9.96 3.59
N GLU A 495 1.76 10.13 3.98
CA GLU A 495 0.71 9.17 3.70
C GLU A 495 -0.24 9.71 2.60
N GLY A 496 -0.30 8.95 1.51
CA GLY A 496 -1.39 9.04 0.56
C GLY A 496 -2.40 7.92 0.87
N PHE A 497 -2.49 6.91 0.00
CA PHE A 497 -3.09 5.63 0.37
C PHE A 497 -2.09 4.79 1.19
N LEU A 498 -0.83 4.82 0.80
CA LEU A 498 0.27 4.19 1.52
C LEU A 498 1.09 5.25 2.26
N ARG A 499 1.65 4.89 3.41
CA ARG A 499 2.69 5.64 4.09
C ARG A 499 4.03 5.32 3.43
N LYS A 500 4.76 6.34 3.05
CA LYS A 500 6.04 6.19 2.37
C LYS A 500 7.11 7.12 2.94
N PRO A 501 8.39 6.71 2.88
CA PRO A 501 9.52 7.63 3.08
C PRO A 501 9.50 8.76 2.04
N LEU A 502 10.09 9.91 2.38
CA LEU A 502 10.31 11.02 1.42
C LEU A 502 11.71 10.98 0.79
N GLY A 503 12.55 10.03 1.19
CA GLY A 503 13.92 9.77 0.74
C GLY A 503 14.75 9.17 1.88
N TYR A 504 15.89 8.60 1.55
CA TYR A 504 16.90 8.18 2.50
C TYR A 504 18.28 8.26 1.87
N ASN A 505 19.02 9.29 2.24
CA ASN A 505 20.41 9.48 1.79
C ASN A 505 21.35 8.58 2.58
N VAL A 506 22.14 7.80 1.87
CA VAL A 506 23.07 6.83 2.45
C VAL A 506 24.34 6.74 1.61
N GLY A 507 25.49 6.65 2.27
CA GLY A 507 26.76 6.33 1.64
C GLY A 507 26.82 4.84 1.33
N LEU A 508 27.10 4.51 0.07
CA LEU A 508 27.18 3.15 -0.48
C LEU A 508 28.62 2.80 -0.80
N ARG A 509 29.07 1.61 -0.41
CA ARG A 509 30.35 1.03 -0.79
C ARG A 509 30.24 -0.49 -0.96
N LEU A 510 30.94 -1.04 -1.96
CA LEU A 510 31.07 -2.50 -2.09
C LEU A 510 31.86 -3.06 -0.90
N ARG A 511 31.37 -4.14 -0.29
CA ARG A 511 32.07 -4.81 0.83
C ARG A 511 33.40 -5.39 0.34
N LYS A 512 34.46 -5.22 1.16
CA LYS A 512 35.80 -5.78 0.89
C LYS A 512 35.89 -7.19 1.44
N GLY A 513 36.61 -8.06 0.72
CA GLY A 513 36.90 -9.42 1.18
C GLY A 513 35.74 -10.41 1.00
N LEU A 514 34.85 -10.17 0.04
CA LEU A 514 33.83 -11.11 -0.38
C LEU A 514 34.39 -12.15 -1.35
#